data_9698713c9e48eaea359f5fb99a0d977d
#
_entry.id   9698713c9e48eaea359f5fb99a0d977d
#
_cell.length_a   1.000
_cell.length_b   1.000
_cell.length_c   1.000
_cell.angle_alpha   90.00
_cell.angle_beta   90.00
_cell.angle_gamma   90.00
#
_symmetry.space_group_name_H-M   'P 1'
#
loop_
_entity.id
_entity.type
_entity.pdbx_description
1 polymer ?
#
loop_
_entity_poly.entity_id
_entity_poly.type
_entity_poly.pdbx_seq_one_letter_code
_entity_poly.pdbx_strand_id
1 'polypeptide(L)'
;MLYARDNDHRWGQEGNRVVNVVMLLLSLALPLIHLAVTTGPWTRRNVLRLFLIYAFVFDVGAVGFLFGFIPHVFFADQAAELIGWPKGSMFQFEVGLHDGAWGILGFMCVFFGGGFWLATAIGWSFFMFGAAWGHIHEIIERGNYAPYNFFPAITDTLIPLYLLGLLYAYWRAGGLDGKLRPET
;
A
#
# COMPACT_ATOMS: atom_id res chain seq x y z
N MET A 1 32.34 9.71 30.15
CA MET A 1 32.18 8.41 29.45
C MET A 1 30.70 8.18 29.16
N LEU A 2 30.07 9.05 28.33
CA LEU A 2 28.62 9.04 28.05
C LEU A 2 28.39 9.75 26.71
N TYR A 3 28.93 9.17 25.60
CA TYR A 3 28.68 9.73 24.26
C TYR A 3 28.80 8.69 23.13
N ALA A 4 28.34 7.45 23.39
CA ALA A 4 28.46 6.36 22.41
C ALA A 4 27.19 5.52 22.28
N ARG A 5 25.98 6.08 22.44
CA ARG A 5 24.76 5.28 22.30
C ARG A 5 23.66 5.89 21.42
N ASP A 6 23.93 7.03 20.76
CA ASP A 6 22.88 7.76 20.00
C ASP A 6 22.95 7.54 18.48
N ASN A 7 23.97 6.88 17.96
CA ASN A 7 24.13 6.71 16.52
C ASN A 7 23.50 5.43 15.94
N ASP A 8 23.29 4.39 16.74
CA ASP A 8 22.71 3.12 16.23
C ASP A 8 21.21 3.19 15.94
N HIS A 9 20.47 4.13 16.56
CA HIS A 9 19.06 4.31 16.30
C HIS A 9 18.75 5.11 15.03
N ARG A 10 19.69 5.88 14.50
CA ARG A 10 19.46 6.73 13.31
C ARG A 10 19.43 5.95 12.00
N TRP A 11 20.26 4.91 11.86
CA TRP A 11 20.34 4.14 10.61
C TRP A 11 19.07 3.34 10.32
N GLY A 12 18.36 2.85 11.33
CA GLY A 12 17.05 2.19 11.16
C GLY A 12 15.91 3.17 10.79
N GLN A 13 16.04 4.43 11.16
CA GLN A 13 15.01 5.45 10.91
C GLN A 13 15.06 6.05 9.50
N GLU A 14 16.24 6.16 8.88
CA GLU A 14 16.37 6.77 7.55
C GLU A 14 15.90 5.84 6.42
N GLY A 15 16.17 4.54 6.50
CA GLY A 15 15.78 3.59 5.47
C GLY A 15 14.27 3.36 5.31
N ASN A 16 13.52 3.64 6.36
CA ASN A 16 12.08 3.32 6.41
C ASN A 16 11.16 4.50 6.04
N ARG A 17 11.70 5.72 5.92
CA ARG A 17 10.91 6.97 5.74
C ARG A 17 10.13 7.07 4.43
N VAL A 18 10.51 6.29 3.44
CA VAL A 18 9.98 6.38 2.07
C VAL A 18 9.48 5.05 1.54
N VAL A 19 9.22 4.09 2.42
CA VAL A 19 8.89 2.72 2.01
C VAL A 19 7.67 2.66 1.10
N ASN A 20 6.57 3.34 1.45
CA ASN A 20 5.38 3.36 0.60
C ASN A 20 5.67 4.00 -0.77
N VAL A 21 6.53 5.02 -0.80
CA VAL A 21 7.01 5.62 -2.06
C VAL A 21 7.81 4.60 -2.87
N VAL A 22 8.69 3.84 -2.21
CA VAL A 22 9.48 2.78 -2.87
C VAL A 22 8.56 1.68 -3.42
N MET A 23 7.55 1.25 -2.67
CA MET A 23 6.60 0.23 -3.13
C MET A 23 5.82 0.72 -4.35
N LEU A 24 5.34 1.97 -4.34
CA LEU A 24 4.68 2.59 -5.49
C LEU A 24 5.62 2.67 -6.70
N LEU A 25 6.88 3.05 -6.51
CA LEU A 25 7.85 3.08 -7.61
C LEU A 25 8.17 1.69 -8.16
N LEU A 26 8.25 0.67 -7.29
CA LEU A 26 8.44 -0.73 -7.72
C LEU A 26 7.24 -1.25 -8.50
N SER A 27 6.02 -0.94 -8.07
CA SER A 27 4.80 -1.33 -8.77
C SER A 27 4.66 -0.68 -10.16
N LEU A 28 5.33 0.45 -10.39
CA LEU A 28 5.42 1.12 -11.68
C LEU A 28 6.60 0.61 -12.54
N ALA A 29 7.78 0.49 -11.94
CA ALA A 29 9.01 0.19 -12.67
C ALA A 29 9.14 -1.30 -13.06
N LEU A 30 8.80 -2.22 -12.15
CA LEU A 30 8.97 -3.65 -12.41
C LEU A 30 8.10 -4.18 -13.55
N PRO A 31 6.82 -3.79 -13.73
CA PRO A 31 6.08 -4.21 -14.91
C PRO A 31 6.67 -3.66 -16.21
N LEU A 32 7.27 -2.46 -16.21
CA LEU A 32 7.98 -1.92 -17.39
C LEU A 32 9.22 -2.76 -17.73
N ILE A 33 10.02 -3.12 -16.72
CA ILE A 33 11.17 -4.01 -16.89
C ILE A 33 10.70 -5.39 -17.39
N HIS A 34 9.63 -5.95 -16.80
CA HIS A 34 9.05 -7.22 -17.23
C HIS A 34 8.66 -7.18 -18.72
N LEU A 35 7.99 -6.12 -19.16
CA LEU A 35 7.63 -5.93 -20.56
C LEU A 35 8.85 -5.83 -21.49
N ALA A 36 9.92 -5.20 -21.03
CA ALA A 36 11.14 -4.99 -21.81
C ALA A 36 11.96 -6.28 -21.99
N VAL A 37 11.94 -7.20 -21.00
CA VAL A 37 12.77 -8.42 -21.01
C VAL A 37 12.03 -9.67 -21.45
N THR A 38 10.70 -9.63 -21.59
CA THR A 38 9.88 -10.77 -21.97
C THR A 38 9.20 -10.54 -23.32
N THR A 39 9.08 -11.60 -24.10
CA THR A 39 8.32 -11.60 -25.35
C THR A 39 6.94 -12.22 -25.10
N GLY A 40 5.88 -11.55 -25.55
CA GLY A 40 4.53 -12.07 -25.37
C GLY A 40 3.49 -11.30 -26.19
N PRO A 41 2.25 -11.76 -26.24
CA PRO A 41 1.17 -10.99 -26.86
C PRO A 41 0.78 -9.82 -25.95
N TRP A 42 1.54 -8.71 -26.03
CA TRP A 42 1.31 -7.51 -25.21
C TRP A 42 0.10 -6.71 -25.72
N THR A 43 -1.09 -7.30 -25.57
CA THR A 43 -2.34 -6.57 -25.76
C THR A 43 -2.51 -5.56 -24.63
N ARG A 44 -3.28 -4.48 -24.86
CA ARG A 44 -3.62 -3.50 -23.81
C ARG A 44 -4.12 -4.18 -22.54
N ARG A 45 -4.98 -5.19 -22.67
CA ARG A 45 -5.51 -5.96 -21.53
C ARG A 45 -4.40 -6.67 -20.74
N ASN A 46 -3.46 -7.34 -21.43
CA ASN A 46 -2.36 -8.07 -20.79
C ASN A 46 -1.39 -7.13 -20.08
N VAL A 47 -1.09 -5.99 -20.68
CA VAL A 47 -0.26 -4.94 -20.05
C VAL A 47 -0.93 -4.43 -18.78
N LEU A 48 -2.20 -4.05 -18.82
CA LEU A 48 -2.94 -3.57 -17.64
C LEU A 48 -3.06 -4.64 -16.55
N ARG A 49 -3.25 -5.91 -16.94
CA ARG A 49 -3.23 -7.04 -16.00
C ARG A 49 -1.89 -7.15 -15.29
N LEU A 50 -0.79 -7.00 -16.02
CA LEU A 50 0.54 -7.06 -15.46
C LEU A 50 0.75 -5.96 -14.41
N PHE A 51 0.43 -4.71 -14.75
CA PHE A 51 0.52 -3.58 -13.80
C PHE A 51 -0.36 -3.79 -12.57
N LEU A 52 -1.58 -4.31 -12.72
CA LEU A 52 -2.46 -4.64 -11.59
C LEU A 52 -1.87 -5.69 -10.66
N ILE A 53 -1.25 -6.75 -11.20
CA ILE A 53 -0.60 -7.78 -10.36
C ILE A 53 0.52 -7.15 -9.53
N TYR A 54 1.38 -6.32 -10.14
CA TYR A 54 2.45 -5.65 -9.41
C TYR A 54 1.89 -4.65 -8.38
N ALA A 55 0.86 -3.88 -8.72
CA ALA A 55 0.19 -2.98 -7.78
C ALA A 55 -0.41 -3.75 -6.59
N PHE A 56 -1.10 -4.87 -6.81
CA PHE A 56 -1.61 -5.70 -5.72
C PHE A 56 -0.50 -6.28 -4.84
N VAL A 57 0.61 -6.72 -5.42
CA VAL A 57 1.72 -7.29 -4.65
C VAL A 57 2.44 -6.23 -3.82
N PHE A 58 2.76 -5.09 -4.42
CA PHE A 58 3.56 -4.07 -3.75
C PHE A 58 2.72 -3.07 -2.96
N ASP A 59 1.69 -2.48 -3.59
CA ASP A 59 0.94 -1.36 -3.00
C ASP A 59 -0.19 -1.82 -2.06
N VAL A 60 -0.61 -3.08 -2.15
CA VAL A 60 -1.57 -3.68 -1.20
C VAL A 60 -0.86 -4.71 -0.33
N GLY A 61 -0.20 -5.72 -0.95
CA GLY A 61 0.41 -6.83 -0.26
C GLY A 61 1.56 -6.41 0.65
N ALA A 62 2.61 -5.82 0.08
CA ALA A 62 3.80 -5.44 0.84
C ALA A 62 3.52 -4.25 1.76
N VAL A 63 2.82 -3.21 1.30
CA VAL A 63 2.44 -2.07 2.13
C VAL A 63 1.59 -2.53 3.31
N GLY A 64 0.52 -3.27 3.11
CA GLY A 64 -0.35 -3.73 4.19
C GLY A 64 0.34 -4.72 5.13
N PHE A 65 1.01 -5.76 4.60
CA PHE A 65 1.56 -6.81 5.45
C PHE A 65 2.91 -6.46 6.09
N LEU A 66 3.89 -6.02 5.28
CA LEU A 66 5.23 -5.79 5.79
C LEU A 66 5.37 -4.46 6.51
N PHE A 67 4.69 -3.43 6.04
CA PHE A 67 4.86 -2.06 6.51
C PHE A 67 3.68 -1.52 7.32
N GLY A 68 2.50 -2.14 7.22
CA GLY A 68 1.37 -1.90 8.11
C GLY A 68 1.35 -2.90 9.27
N PHE A 69 1.05 -4.17 9.00
CA PHE A 69 0.86 -5.20 10.02
C PHE A 69 2.07 -5.37 10.95
N ILE A 70 3.26 -5.63 10.40
CA ILE A 70 4.42 -5.95 11.23
C ILE A 70 4.77 -4.81 12.19
N PRO A 71 4.93 -3.54 11.77
CA PRO A 71 5.25 -2.44 12.67
C PRO A 71 4.15 -2.18 13.70
N HIS A 72 2.91 -2.13 13.29
CA HIS A 72 1.79 -1.75 14.16
C HIS A 72 1.45 -2.84 15.18
N VAL A 73 1.65 -4.12 14.87
CA VAL A 73 1.36 -5.24 15.80
C VAL A 73 2.53 -5.54 16.72
N PHE A 74 3.76 -5.62 16.19
CA PHE A 74 4.91 -6.08 16.96
C PHE A 74 5.78 -4.95 17.52
N PHE A 75 5.64 -3.73 16.98
CA PHE A 75 6.43 -2.56 17.35
C PHE A 75 5.53 -1.32 17.55
N ALA A 76 4.36 -1.51 18.18
CA ALA A 76 3.28 -0.54 18.28
C ALA A 76 3.71 0.84 18.81
N ASP A 77 4.50 0.86 19.89
CA ASP A 77 4.98 2.12 20.49
C ASP A 77 6.00 2.85 19.61
N GLN A 78 6.87 2.10 18.92
CA GLN A 78 7.83 2.66 17.98
C GLN A 78 7.11 3.20 16.75
N ALA A 79 6.11 2.49 16.23
CA ALA A 79 5.28 2.96 15.12
C ALA A 79 4.54 4.25 15.48
N ALA A 80 3.91 4.30 16.66
CA ALA A 80 3.24 5.51 17.16
C ALA A 80 4.21 6.69 17.27
N GLU A 81 5.40 6.48 17.83
CA GLU A 81 6.43 7.51 17.96
C GLU A 81 6.88 8.06 16.60
N LEU A 82 7.11 7.19 15.63
CA LEU A 82 7.52 7.57 14.28
C LEU A 82 6.44 8.36 13.53
N ILE A 83 5.16 8.05 13.77
CA ILE A 83 4.00 8.77 13.22
C ILE A 83 3.78 10.11 13.94
N GLY A 84 4.30 10.25 15.17
CA GLY A 84 4.05 11.40 16.04
C GLY A 84 2.75 11.28 16.85
N TRP A 85 2.31 10.05 17.13
CA TRP A 85 1.11 9.75 17.91
C TRP A 85 1.43 9.29 19.34
N PRO A 86 0.47 9.38 20.29
CA PRO A 86 0.64 8.86 21.64
C PRO A 86 0.87 7.35 21.65
N LYS A 87 1.80 6.89 22.51
CA LYS A 87 2.09 5.47 22.74
C LYS A 87 1.03 4.79 23.63
N GLY A 88 1.06 3.46 23.66
CA GLY A 88 0.24 2.65 24.57
C GLY A 88 -1.21 2.49 24.16
N SER A 89 -1.60 2.84 22.94
CA SER A 89 -2.95 2.69 22.42
C SER A 89 -3.13 1.33 21.74
N MET A 90 -4.22 0.63 22.05
CA MET A 90 -4.65 -0.59 21.34
C MET A 90 -5.02 -0.31 19.88
N PHE A 91 -5.23 0.95 19.50
CA PHE A 91 -5.48 1.36 18.12
C PHE A 91 -4.39 0.88 17.16
N GLN A 92 -3.10 0.93 17.59
CA GLN A 92 -2.00 0.43 16.76
C GLN A 92 -2.15 -1.05 16.43
N PHE A 93 -2.54 -1.86 17.40
CA PHE A 93 -2.77 -3.29 17.20
C PHE A 93 -3.94 -3.56 16.25
N GLU A 94 -5.06 -2.85 16.44
CA GLU A 94 -6.26 -3.01 15.61
C GLU A 94 -6.01 -2.60 14.16
N VAL A 95 -5.38 -1.45 13.93
CA VAL A 95 -5.04 -0.99 12.58
C VAL A 95 -4.02 -1.94 11.92
N GLY A 96 -3.06 -2.45 12.68
CA GLY A 96 -2.10 -3.41 12.16
C GLY A 96 -2.76 -4.72 11.69
N LEU A 97 -3.68 -5.29 12.46
CA LEU A 97 -4.44 -6.48 12.03
C LEU A 97 -5.27 -6.20 10.76
N HIS A 98 -5.87 -5.02 10.67
CA HIS A 98 -6.60 -4.59 9.49
C HIS A 98 -5.68 -4.51 8.26
N ASP A 99 -4.51 -3.87 8.40
CA ASP A 99 -3.50 -3.79 7.35
C ASP A 99 -3.01 -5.17 6.91
N GLY A 100 -2.77 -6.07 7.88
CA GLY A 100 -2.36 -7.44 7.61
C GLY A 100 -3.40 -8.22 6.81
N ALA A 101 -4.68 -8.05 7.12
CA ALA A 101 -5.76 -8.68 6.37
C ALA A 101 -5.77 -8.23 4.91
N TRP A 102 -5.68 -6.93 4.66
CA TRP A 102 -5.59 -6.41 3.29
C TRP A 102 -4.29 -6.82 2.60
N GLY A 103 -3.17 -6.84 3.31
CA GLY A 103 -1.89 -7.30 2.77
C GLY A 103 -1.96 -8.75 2.28
N ILE A 104 -2.58 -9.66 3.05
CA ILE A 104 -2.84 -11.04 2.62
C ILE A 104 -3.70 -11.07 1.35
N LEU A 105 -4.80 -10.32 1.31
CA LEU A 105 -5.66 -10.24 0.13
C LEU A 105 -4.91 -9.70 -1.10
N GLY A 106 -4.00 -8.72 -0.91
CA GLY A 106 -3.14 -8.20 -1.96
C GLY A 106 -2.24 -9.29 -2.57
N PHE A 107 -1.57 -10.08 -1.74
CA PHE A 107 -0.78 -11.22 -2.22
C PHE A 107 -1.63 -12.29 -2.91
N MET A 108 -2.84 -12.57 -2.40
CA MET A 108 -3.76 -13.52 -3.00
C MET A 108 -4.25 -13.07 -4.39
N CYS A 109 -4.21 -11.79 -4.73
CA CYS A 109 -4.54 -11.28 -6.06
C CYS A 109 -3.65 -11.84 -7.19
N VAL A 110 -2.50 -12.44 -6.86
CA VAL A 110 -1.66 -13.17 -7.83
C VAL A 110 -2.38 -14.44 -8.34
N PHE A 111 -3.14 -15.08 -7.45
CA PHE A 111 -3.82 -16.36 -7.73
C PHE A 111 -5.28 -16.19 -8.14
N PHE A 112 -5.94 -15.12 -7.64
CA PHE A 112 -7.35 -14.85 -7.85
C PHE A 112 -7.53 -13.55 -8.62
N GLY A 113 -8.50 -13.49 -9.53
CA GLY A 113 -8.81 -12.34 -10.37
C GLY A 113 -10.30 -11.97 -10.34
N GLY A 114 -10.75 -11.16 -11.31
CA GLY A 114 -12.16 -10.80 -11.48
C GLY A 114 -12.75 -10.04 -10.27
N GLY A 115 -13.81 -10.58 -9.68
CA GLY A 115 -14.48 -9.99 -8.52
C GLY A 115 -13.59 -9.87 -7.28
N PHE A 116 -12.61 -10.77 -7.12
CA PHE A 116 -11.64 -10.70 -6.01
C PHE A 116 -10.77 -9.43 -6.12
N TRP A 117 -10.27 -9.11 -7.31
CA TRP A 117 -9.51 -7.87 -7.55
C TRP A 117 -10.36 -6.63 -7.28
N LEU A 118 -11.62 -6.65 -7.76
CA LEU A 118 -12.54 -5.53 -7.56
C LEU A 118 -12.78 -5.28 -6.06
N ALA A 119 -13.12 -6.32 -5.30
CA ALA A 119 -13.39 -6.21 -3.87
C ALA A 119 -12.15 -5.76 -3.10
N THR A 120 -10.98 -6.35 -3.38
CA THR A 120 -9.72 -5.98 -2.73
C THR A 120 -9.34 -4.53 -3.03
N ALA A 121 -9.43 -4.10 -4.30
CA ALA A 121 -9.09 -2.74 -4.68
C ALA A 121 -10.03 -1.70 -4.05
N ILE A 122 -11.34 -1.94 -4.03
CA ILE A 122 -12.31 -1.02 -3.42
C ILE A 122 -12.10 -0.92 -1.91
N GLY A 123 -12.00 -2.07 -1.22
CA GLY A 123 -11.86 -2.09 0.23
C GLY A 123 -10.54 -1.46 0.69
N TRP A 124 -9.42 -1.81 0.06
CA TRP A 124 -8.13 -1.20 0.32
C TRP A 124 -8.14 0.31 0.05
N SER A 125 -8.70 0.74 -1.08
CA SER A 125 -8.77 2.16 -1.43
C SER A 125 -9.62 2.96 -0.45
N PHE A 126 -10.74 2.41 0.02
CA PHE A 126 -11.57 3.04 1.03
C PHE A 126 -10.79 3.27 2.34
N PHE A 127 -10.07 2.25 2.80
CA PHE A 127 -9.24 2.36 3.98
C PHE A 127 -8.12 3.40 3.81
N MET A 128 -7.37 3.33 2.70
CA MET A 128 -6.26 4.24 2.43
C MET A 128 -6.71 5.70 2.33
N PHE A 129 -7.84 5.99 1.69
CA PHE A 129 -8.38 7.36 1.69
C PHE A 129 -8.76 7.84 3.08
N GLY A 130 -9.29 6.94 3.95
CA GLY A 130 -9.55 7.26 5.35
C GLY A 130 -8.27 7.54 6.13
N ALA A 131 -7.22 6.75 5.93
CA ALA A 131 -5.90 6.95 6.53
C ALA A 131 -5.27 8.27 6.04
N ALA A 132 -5.30 8.54 4.73
CA ALA A 132 -4.84 9.80 4.15
C ALA A 132 -5.53 11.01 4.78
N TRP A 133 -6.85 10.95 4.96
CA TRP A 133 -7.59 12.01 5.65
C TRP A 133 -7.10 12.21 7.09
N GLY A 134 -6.88 11.11 7.84
CA GLY A 134 -6.34 11.17 9.20
C GLY A 134 -4.96 11.85 9.25
N HIS A 135 -4.04 11.47 8.36
CA HIS A 135 -2.72 12.07 8.25
C HIS A 135 -2.77 13.56 7.86
N ILE A 136 -3.64 13.93 6.90
CA ILE A 136 -3.86 15.33 6.51
C ILE A 136 -4.43 16.15 7.67
N HIS A 137 -5.40 15.59 8.40
CA HIS A 137 -5.99 16.24 9.58
C HIS A 137 -4.94 16.50 10.67
N GLU A 138 -4.05 15.54 10.95
CA GLU A 138 -2.94 15.70 11.88
C GLU A 138 -1.97 16.82 11.46
N ILE A 139 -1.71 16.96 10.15
CA ILE A 139 -0.89 18.05 9.61
C ILE A 139 -1.57 19.41 9.86
N ILE A 140 -2.87 19.52 9.54
CA ILE A 140 -3.60 20.79 9.60
C ILE A 140 -3.86 21.22 11.05
N GLU A 141 -4.35 20.31 11.89
CA GLU A 141 -4.80 20.66 13.26
C GLU A 141 -3.66 20.68 14.27
N ARG A 142 -2.63 19.87 14.08
CA ARG A 142 -1.55 19.69 15.06
C ARG A 142 -0.16 20.05 14.56
N GLY A 143 -0.02 20.41 13.28
CA GLY A 143 1.29 20.65 12.67
C GLY A 143 2.20 19.42 12.68
N ASN A 144 1.62 18.21 12.63
CA ASN A 144 2.39 16.98 12.67
C ASN A 144 3.03 16.68 11.31
N TYR A 145 4.26 17.12 11.13
CA TYR A 145 5.09 16.86 9.93
C TYR A 145 6.09 15.71 10.15
N ALA A 146 5.85 14.81 11.13
CA ALA A 146 6.64 13.61 11.26
C ALA A 146 6.67 12.86 9.91
N PRO A 147 7.82 12.33 9.47
CA PRO A 147 7.92 11.69 8.14
C PRO A 147 6.91 10.58 7.92
N TYR A 148 6.61 9.78 8.95
CA TYR A 148 5.61 8.71 8.89
C TYR A 148 4.15 9.18 9.02
N ASN A 149 3.92 10.48 9.16
CA ASN A 149 2.63 11.12 9.00
C ASN A 149 2.54 11.84 7.65
N PHE A 150 3.61 12.55 7.26
CA PHE A 150 3.62 13.38 6.06
C PHE A 150 3.65 12.55 4.76
N PHE A 151 4.55 11.56 4.64
CA PHE A 151 4.62 10.74 3.43
C PHE A 151 3.40 9.84 3.23
N PRO A 152 2.83 9.18 4.26
CA PRO A 152 1.56 8.48 4.14
C PRO A 152 0.40 9.38 3.69
N ALA A 153 0.29 10.62 4.14
CA ALA A 153 -0.74 11.53 3.62
C ALA A 153 -0.74 11.63 2.08
N ILE A 154 0.43 11.52 1.46
CA ILE A 154 0.60 11.55 0.00
C ILE A 154 0.36 10.15 -0.60
N THR A 155 1.04 9.12 -0.09
CA THR A 155 1.00 7.78 -0.68
C THR A 155 -0.36 7.11 -0.52
N ASP A 156 -1.02 7.32 0.61
CA ASP A 156 -2.35 6.79 0.89
C ASP A 156 -3.45 7.46 0.05
N THR A 157 -3.11 8.58 -0.59
CA THR A 157 -3.92 9.19 -1.65
C THR A 157 -3.56 8.65 -3.02
N LEU A 158 -2.26 8.57 -3.37
CA LEU A 158 -1.82 8.23 -4.71
C LEU A 158 -1.98 6.73 -5.04
N ILE A 159 -1.70 5.84 -4.08
CA ILE A 159 -1.83 4.38 -4.26
C ILE A 159 -3.26 3.99 -4.66
N PRO A 160 -4.32 4.38 -3.91
CA PRO A 160 -5.68 4.02 -4.30
C PRO A 160 -6.11 4.66 -5.62
N LEU A 161 -5.71 5.90 -5.92
CA LEU A 161 -6.00 6.51 -7.22
C LEU A 161 -5.36 5.73 -8.38
N TYR A 162 -4.11 5.32 -8.22
CA TYR A 162 -3.39 4.49 -9.19
C TYR A 162 -4.07 3.12 -9.36
N LEU A 163 -4.35 2.42 -8.26
CA LEU A 163 -4.97 1.09 -8.27
C LEU A 163 -6.36 1.10 -8.90
N LEU A 164 -7.22 2.05 -8.50
CA LEU A 164 -8.56 2.20 -9.06
C LEU A 164 -8.51 2.63 -10.53
N GLY A 165 -7.58 3.51 -10.90
CA GLY A 165 -7.36 3.92 -12.29
C GLY A 165 -6.96 2.74 -13.19
N LEU A 166 -6.02 1.91 -12.73
CA LEU A 166 -5.62 0.67 -13.43
C LEU A 166 -6.80 -0.31 -13.55
N LEU A 167 -7.54 -0.51 -12.48
CA LEU A 167 -8.68 -1.42 -12.46
C LEU A 167 -9.78 -0.94 -13.43
N TYR A 168 -10.07 0.35 -13.45
CA TYR A 168 -11.00 0.95 -14.40
C TYR A 168 -10.52 0.77 -15.86
N ALA A 169 -9.24 1.05 -16.13
CA ALA A 169 -8.67 0.87 -17.45
C ALA A 169 -8.70 -0.61 -17.90
N TYR A 170 -8.44 -1.54 -16.98
CA TYR A 170 -8.51 -2.98 -17.21
C TYR A 170 -9.95 -3.44 -17.50
N TRP A 171 -10.92 -2.96 -16.73
CA TRP A 171 -12.34 -3.19 -17.00
C TRP A 171 -12.75 -2.69 -18.37
N ARG A 172 -12.38 -1.46 -18.75
CA ARG A 172 -12.64 -0.88 -20.09
C ARG A 172 -11.97 -1.67 -21.24
N ALA A 173 -10.90 -2.40 -20.94
CA ALA A 173 -10.23 -3.30 -21.88
C ALA A 173 -10.84 -4.73 -21.92
N GLY A 174 -12.02 -4.95 -21.29
CA GLY A 174 -12.69 -6.25 -21.22
C GLY A 174 -12.05 -7.22 -20.22
N GLY A 175 -11.29 -6.71 -19.23
CA GLY A 175 -10.55 -7.54 -18.30
C GLY A 175 -11.38 -8.17 -17.18
N LEU A 176 -12.53 -7.58 -16.84
CA LEU A 176 -13.45 -8.07 -15.79
C LEU A 176 -14.71 -8.76 -16.38
N ASP A 177 -14.89 -8.75 -17.69
CA ASP A 177 -16.14 -9.14 -18.39
C ASP A 177 -16.46 -10.65 -18.42
N GLY A 178 -15.88 -11.44 -17.57
CA GLY A 178 -16.18 -12.88 -17.55
C GLY A 178 -16.97 -13.37 -16.32
N LYS A 179 -17.11 -12.56 -15.26
CA LYS A 179 -17.65 -13.07 -13.97
C LYS A 179 -18.53 -12.11 -13.19
N LEU A 180 -18.85 -10.93 -13.72
CA LEU A 180 -19.72 -9.95 -13.04
C LEU A 180 -21.15 -9.88 -13.64
N ARG A 181 -21.41 -10.59 -14.72
CA ARG A 181 -22.79 -10.73 -15.22
C ARG A 181 -23.37 -12.06 -14.70
N PRO A 182 -24.52 -12.05 -14.00
CA PRO A 182 -25.27 -13.27 -13.79
C PRO A 182 -25.61 -13.84 -15.18
N GLU A 183 -25.36 -15.14 -15.37
CA GLU A 183 -25.87 -15.84 -16.53
C GLU A 183 -27.40 -15.74 -16.48
N THR A 184 -27.97 -14.96 -17.40
CA THR A 184 -29.41 -14.85 -17.61
C THR A 184 -29.90 -16.02 -18.46
#